data_962e8b32c6d2481f93eba25aa4554b04
#
_entry.id   962e8b32c6d2481f93eba25aa4554b04
#
_cell.length_a   1.000
_cell.length_b   1.000
_cell.length_c   1.000
_cell.angle_alpha   90.00
_cell.angle_beta   90.00
_cell.angle_gamma   90.00
#
_symmetry.space_group_name_H-M   'P 1'
#
loop_
_entity.id
_entity.type
_entity.pdbx_description
1 polymer ?
#
loop_
_entity_poly.entity_id
_entity_poly.type
_entity_poly.pdbx_seq_one_letter_code
_entity_poly.pdbx_strand_id
1 'polypeptide(L)'
;MNKKAIKAWIMYDWANSAYATTVLAAVLPVFYASVAAATLNTDTAASYLAYTHSIGMLCVALLTPLLGTLADLSGRKGDFLRVFAIIGALSTLGFSVIGEGDWLLASALLVISTIGFAGGNTFYDAMLPDLVPVERRDMISSKGYAYGYIGGGLLLAVNLLMIQQPVWFGLGSTLSGTRLAFISVSLWWLLFSIPIFRHAPRRPASVDMPGSWKGYAVVGVRRLRQTFGQMRRFPQLIRMLVAFWFFNDGINTIILMATIYGTSIGIGTADLMLALLLTQFIGFPCTLLLGAWAQRWGAKQVLIVSLSVYICIVILGYFMTQAMHFYVLAGLVGVVQGVSQSTARSLFSNLMPAGRTGEYFGFVNITGKFSSIFGPFVFGYVGQLTGSTRWGILSLIFFFIAGIAVLLTVKVQKGMQDAVLVDQEEEQKRGFGTTGKETNVGSAG
;
A
#
# COMPACT_ATOMS: atom_id res chain seq x y z
N MET A 1 -15.48 -21.23 4.10
CA MET A 1 -14.34 -20.45 3.57
C MET A 1 -13.91 -20.96 2.22
N ASN A 2 -13.86 -20.10 1.20
CA ASN A 2 -13.38 -20.46 -0.13
C ASN A 2 -11.85 -20.46 -0.16
N LYS A 3 -11.22 -21.63 -0.02
CA LYS A 3 -9.75 -21.78 -0.01
C LYS A 3 -9.08 -21.26 -1.31
N LYS A 4 -9.78 -21.38 -2.46
CA LYS A 4 -9.26 -20.88 -3.75
C LYS A 4 -9.21 -19.36 -3.78
N ALA A 5 -10.22 -18.67 -3.26
CA ALA A 5 -10.25 -17.22 -3.18
C ALA A 5 -9.17 -16.67 -2.23
N ILE A 6 -8.93 -17.33 -1.09
CA ILE A 6 -7.88 -16.93 -0.14
C ILE A 6 -6.48 -17.08 -0.77
N LYS A 7 -6.22 -18.23 -1.44
CA LYS A 7 -4.94 -18.41 -2.16
C LYS A 7 -4.76 -17.39 -3.27
N ALA A 8 -5.81 -17.08 -4.02
CA ALA A 8 -5.79 -16.09 -5.08
C ALA A 8 -5.51 -14.68 -4.54
N TRP A 9 -6.06 -14.34 -3.38
CA TRP A 9 -5.83 -13.08 -2.70
C TRP A 9 -4.36 -12.95 -2.24
N ILE A 10 -3.79 -13.99 -1.62
CA ILE A 10 -2.38 -14.02 -1.22
C ILE A 10 -1.47 -13.89 -2.45
N MET A 11 -1.81 -14.57 -3.56
CA MET A 11 -1.04 -14.52 -4.80
C MET A 11 -1.04 -13.13 -5.45
N TYR A 12 -2.03 -12.29 -5.18
CA TYR A 12 -2.03 -10.92 -5.68
C TYR A 12 -0.94 -10.05 -5.05
N ASP A 13 -0.64 -10.23 -3.75
CA ASP A 13 0.51 -9.55 -3.11
C ASP A 13 1.85 -9.99 -3.73
N TRP A 14 2.00 -11.28 -4.04
CA TRP A 14 3.14 -11.77 -4.82
C TRP A 14 3.25 -11.08 -6.18
N ALA A 15 2.11 -10.86 -6.84
CA ALA A 15 2.07 -10.25 -8.16
C ALA A 15 2.45 -8.76 -8.15
N ASN A 16 1.77 -7.97 -7.33
CA ASN A 16 1.87 -6.51 -7.38
C ASN A 16 3.08 -5.94 -6.64
N SER A 17 3.66 -6.67 -5.68
CA SER A 17 4.85 -6.23 -4.95
C SER A 17 6.06 -6.05 -5.86
N ALA A 18 6.13 -6.76 -6.97
CA ALA A 18 7.17 -6.58 -7.97
C ALA A 18 7.19 -5.16 -8.56
N TYR A 19 6.03 -4.53 -8.73
CA TYR A 19 5.95 -3.14 -9.17
C TYR A 19 6.52 -2.19 -8.10
N ALA A 20 6.14 -2.37 -6.83
CA ALA A 20 6.61 -1.53 -5.75
C ALA A 20 8.13 -1.62 -5.56
N THR A 21 8.69 -2.84 -5.55
CA THR A 21 10.11 -3.07 -5.29
C THR A 21 10.98 -2.73 -6.48
N THR A 22 10.65 -3.25 -7.66
CA THR A 22 11.49 -3.09 -8.86
C THR A 22 11.25 -1.74 -9.51
N VAL A 23 10.00 -1.36 -9.79
CA VAL A 23 9.72 -0.14 -10.55
C VAL A 23 9.84 1.08 -9.65
N LEU A 24 9.01 1.20 -8.63
CA LEU A 24 8.96 2.44 -7.83
C LEU A 24 10.22 2.68 -7.00
N ALA A 25 10.76 1.64 -6.36
CA ALA A 25 11.86 1.83 -5.42
C ALA A 25 13.26 1.76 -6.08
N ALA A 26 13.47 0.91 -7.08
CA ALA A 26 14.80 0.61 -7.60
C ALA A 26 15.06 1.19 -9.00
N VAL A 27 14.26 0.85 -9.99
CA VAL A 27 14.62 1.05 -11.40
C VAL A 27 14.15 2.40 -11.95
N LEU A 28 12.89 2.76 -11.69
CA LEU A 28 12.28 3.95 -12.31
C LEU A 28 12.96 5.28 -11.91
N PRO A 29 13.35 5.53 -10.64
CA PRO A 29 14.01 6.77 -10.30
C PRO A 29 15.32 7.00 -11.07
N VAL A 30 16.13 5.95 -11.22
CA VAL A 30 17.38 5.99 -11.98
C VAL A 30 17.10 6.18 -13.48
N PHE A 31 16.19 5.39 -14.03
CA PHE A 31 15.80 5.46 -15.44
C PHE A 31 15.19 6.81 -15.80
N TYR A 32 14.36 7.37 -14.93
CA TYR A 32 13.78 8.70 -15.15
C TYR A 32 14.85 9.78 -15.25
N ALA A 33 15.79 9.80 -14.30
CA ALA A 33 16.85 10.79 -14.28
C ALA A 33 17.87 10.62 -15.44
N SER A 34 18.26 9.37 -15.75
CA SER A 34 19.34 9.08 -16.70
C SER A 34 18.90 8.94 -18.16
N VAL A 35 17.61 8.66 -18.42
CA VAL A 35 17.07 8.42 -19.77
C VAL A 35 15.90 9.36 -20.05
N ALA A 36 14.77 9.21 -19.36
CA ALA A 36 13.57 9.97 -19.69
C ALA A 36 13.75 11.48 -19.57
N ALA A 37 14.44 11.94 -18.54
CA ALA A 37 14.73 13.35 -18.27
C ALA A 37 16.20 13.74 -18.56
N ALA A 38 16.91 12.97 -19.37
CA ALA A 38 18.34 13.21 -19.70
C ALA A 38 18.60 14.60 -20.33
N THR A 39 17.59 15.20 -20.95
CA THR A 39 17.66 16.57 -21.53
C THR A 39 17.47 17.67 -20.49
N LEU A 40 17.08 17.36 -19.27
CA LEU A 40 16.88 18.30 -18.17
C LEU A 40 18.10 18.29 -17.24
N ASN A 41 18.28 19.37 -16.47
CA ASN A 41 19.25 19.32 -15.38
C ASN A 41 18.76 18.38 -14.25
N THR A 42 19.71 17.86 -13.49
CA THR A 42 19.46 16.82 -12.46
C THR A 42 18.42 17.27 -11.42
N ASP A 43 18.47 18.53 -10.97
CA ASP A 43 17.55 19.06 -9.96
C ASP A 43 16.14 19.18 -10.50
N THR A 44 16.00 19.61 -11.76
CA THR A 44 14.70 19.67 -12.45
C THR A 44 14.11 18.29 -12.68
N ALA A 45 14.93 17.31 -13.10
CA ALA A 45 14.51 15.95 -13.30
C ALA A 45 14.00 15.33 -11.99
N ALA A 46 14.72 15.50 -10.88
CA ALA A 46 14.32 15.05 -9.56
C ALA A 46 13.00 15.71 -9.10
N SER A 47 12.86 17.03 -9.33
CA SER A 47 11.65 17.78 -8.99
C SER A 47 10.45 17.31 -9.79
N TYR A 48 10.60 17.06 -11.09
CA TYR A 48 9.50 16.57 -11.95
C TYR A 48 9.07 15.15 -11.58
N LEU A 49 10.01 14.27 -11.24
CA LEU A 49 9.68 12.94 -10.72
C LEU A 49 8.86 13.03 -9.43
N ALA A 50 9.29 13.91 -8.50
CA ALA A 50 8.59 14.11 -7.22
C ALA A 50 7.18 14.69 -7.44
N TYR A 51 7.03 15.70 -8.30
CA TYR A 51 5.72 16.27 -8.65
C TYR A 51 4.82 15.24 -9.31
N THR A 52 5.36 14.45 -10.24
CA THR A 52 4.63 13.39 -10.93
C THR A 52 4.10 12.34 -9.96
N HIS A 53 4.96 11.89 -9.03
CA HIS A 53 4.54 10.96 -7.98
C HIS A 53 3.45 11.56 -7.09
N SER A 54 3.61 12.81 -6.68
CA SER A 54 2.63 13.54 -5.86
C SER A 54 1.27 13.69 -6.57
N ILE A 55 1.26 14.01 -7.87
CA ILE A 55 0.05 14.07 -8.70
C ILE A 55 -0.64 12.70 -8.74
N GLY A 56 0.13 11.62 -9.00
CA GLY A 56 -0.40 10.26 -8.99
C GLY A 56 -1.07 9.90 -7.67
N MET A 57 -0.41 10.22 -6.55
CA MET A 57 -0.95 9.97 -5.20
C MET A 57 -2.18 10.82 -4.89
N LEU A 58 -2.21 12.08 -5.34
CA LEU A 58 -3.39 12.95 -5.19
C LEU A 58 -4.58 12.38 -5.98
N CYS A 59 -4.37 11.94 -7.23
CA CYS A 59 -5.41 11.26 -8.01
C CYS A 59 -5.95 10.02 -7.29
N VAL A 60 -5.07 9.18 -6.73
CA VAL A 60 -5.47 8.01 -5.93
C VAL A 60 -6.30 8.44 -4.73
N ALA A 61 -5.84 9.43 -3.97
CA ALA A 61 -6.52 9.91 -2.77
C ALA A 61 -7.94 10.43 -3.08
N LEU A 62 -8.14 11.08 -4.21
CA LEU A 62 -9.45 11.58 -4.62
C LEU A 62 -10.38 10.49 -5.20
N LEU A 63 -9.82 9.55 -5.96
CA LEU A 63 -10.59 8.52 -6.64
C LEU A 63 -11.00 7.35 -5.73
N THR A 64 -10.11 6.92 -4.83
CA THR A 64 -10.31 5.67 -4.09
C THR A 64 -11.52 5.66 -3.16
N PRO A 65 -11.90 6.71 -2.42
CA PRO A 65 -13.10 6.66 -1.59
C PRO A 65 -14.39 6.56 -2.42
N LEU A 66 -14.44 7.28 -3.54
CA LEU A 66 -15.60 7.25 -4.44
C LEU A 66 -15.74 5.86 -5.06
N LEU A 67 -14.66 5.34 -5.65
CA LEU A 67 -14.67 4.04 -6.31
C LEU A 67 -14.80 2.90 -5.31
N GLY A 68 -14.24 3.04 -4.09
CA GLY A 68 -14.44 2.11 -2.98
C GLY A 68 -15.89 1.99 -2.57
N THR A 69 -16.58 3.13 -2.47
CA THR A 69 -18.02 3.17 -2.22
C THR A 69 -18.82 2.45 -3.33
N LEU A 70 -18.49 2.70 -4.58
CA LEU A 70 -19.15 2.05 -5.72
C LEU A 70 -18.87 0.53 -5.75
N ALA A 71 -17.65 0.12 -5.41
CA ALA A 71 -17.28 -1.29 -5.33
C ALA A 71 -18.03 -2.03 -4.20
N ASP A 72 -18.25 -1.37 -3.06
CA ASP A 72 -19.04 -1.92 -1.96
C ASP A 72 -20.53 -2.03 -2.34
N LEU A 73 -21.10 -0.99 -2.92
CA LEU A 73 -22.51 -0.97 -3.34
C LEU A 73 -22.83 -2.01 -4.42
N SER A 74 -21.92 -2.16 -5.39
CA SER A 74 -22.06 -3.15 -6.46
C SER A 74 -21.70 -4.58 -6.05
N GLY A 75 -20.99 -4.77 -4.93
CA GLY A 75 -20.46 -6.06 -4.48
C GLY A 75 -19.37 -6.64 -5.39
N ARG A 76 -18.75 -5.82 -6.26
CA ARG A 76 -17.86 -6.25 -7.35
C ARG A 76 -16.42 -5.75 -7.18
N LYS A 77 -15.88 -5.75 -5.96
CA LYS A 77 -14.51 -5.30 -5.65
C LYS A 77 -13.45 -5.94 -6.57
N GLY A 78 -13.63 -7.23 -6.91
CA GLY A 78 -12.72 -7.96 -7.79
C GLY A 78 -12.68 -7.42 -9.23
N ASP A 79 -13.79 -6.92 -9.75
CA ASP A 79 -13.83 -6.33 -11.09
C ASP A 79 -13.11 -4.97 -11.10
N PHE A 80 -13.27 -4.15 -10.04
CA PHE A 80 -12.51 -2.91 -9.89
C PHE A 80 -11.00 -3.22 -9.78
N LEU A 81 -10.60 -4.16 -8.91
CA LEU A 81 -9.21 -4.60 -8.81
C LEU A 81 -8.63 -5.00 -10.16
N ARG A 82 -9.38 -5.80 -10.96
CA ARG A 82 -8.94 -6.24 -12.29
C ARG A 82 -8.63 -5.06 -13.20
N VAL A 83 -9.52 -4.09 -13.30
CA VAL A 83 -9.34 -2.91 -14.15
C VAL A 83 -8.09 -2.13 -13.74
N PHE A 84 -7.94 -1.85 -12.44
CA PHE A 84 -6.79 -1.11 -11.93
C PHE A 84 -5.47 -1.86 -12.11
N ALA A 85 -5.44 -3.18 -11.87
CA ALA A 85 -4.26 -4.00 -12.09
C ALA A 85 -3.84 -4.05 -13.56
N ILE A 86 -4.79 -4.16 -14.49
CA ILE A 86 -4.51 -4.14 -15.93
C ILE A 86 -3.97 -2.77 -16.36
N ILE A 87 -4.61 -1.68 -15.93
CA ILE A 87 -4.13 -0.31 -16.23
C ILE A 87 -2.72 -0.10 -15.70
N GLY A 88 -2.46 -0.50 -14.44
CA GLY A 88 -1.14 -0.36 -13.83
C GLY A 88 -0.07 -1.17 -14.55
N ALA A 89 -0.35 -2.42 -14.89
CA ALA A 89 0.59 -3.29 -15.58
C ALA A 89 0.87 -2.83 -17.02
N LEU A 90 -0.15 -2.42 -17.78
CA LEU A 90 0.04 -1.89 -19.13
C LEU A 90 0.82 -0.58 -19.14
N SER A 91 0.59 0.31 -18.18
CA SER A 91 1.39 1.54 -18.03
C SER A 91 2.84 1.22 -17.66
N THR A 92 3.07 0.17 -16.84
CA THR A 92 4.42 -0.32 -16.53
C THR A 92 5.11 -0.85 -17.79
N LEU A 93 4.41 -1.59 -18.64
CA LEU A 93 4.91 -2.03 -19.93
C LEU A 93 5.32 -0.84 -20.82
N GLY A 94 4.54 0.25 -20.77
CA GLY A 94 4.81 1.47 -21.52
C GLY A 94 6.18 2.11 -21.22
N PHE A 95 6.76 1.92 -20.03
CA PHE A 95 8.10 2.43 -19.73
C PHE A 95 9.19 1.81 -20.63
N SER A 96 8.97 0.62 -21.20
CA SER A 96 9.94 -0.04 -22.07
C SER A 96 10.18 0.69 -23.39
N VAL A 97 9.26 1.54 -23.83
CA VAL A 97 9.39 2.28 -25.11
C VAL A 97 9.85 3.74 -24.92
N ILE A 98 10.07 4.17 -23.67
CA ILE A 98 10.56 5.52 -23.35
C ILE A 98 11.97 5.71 -23.92
N GLY A 99 12.17 6.82 -24.62
CA GLY A 99 13.45 7.28 -25.13
C GLY A 99 14.06 8.43 -24.32
N GLU A 100 15.22 8.92 -24.79
CA GLU A 100 15.86 10.07 -24.19
C GLU A 100 15.01 11.34 -24.40
N GLY A 101 14.77 12.09 -23.33
CA GLY A 101 13.99 13.32 -23.34
C GLY A 101 12.46 13.13 -23.23
N ASP A 102 11.95 11.91 -23.20
CA ASP A 102 10.52 11.61 -23.12
C ASP A 102 9.96 11.73 -21.68
N TRP A 103 10.47 12.70 -20.90
CA TRP A 103 10.10 12.86 -19.48
C TRP A 103 8.59 13.06 -19.26
N LEU A 104 7.90 13.72 -20.20
CA LEU A 104 6.46 13.96 -20.07
C LEU A 104 5.66 12.66 -20.23
N LEU A 105 6.03 11.80 -21.20
CA LEU A 105 5.40 10.50 -21.39
C LEU A 105 5.71 9.57 -20.20
N ALA A 106 6.95 9.57 -19.71
CA ALA A 106 7.34 8.83 -18.52
C ALA A 106 6.53 9.28 -17.29
N SER A 107 6.34 10.59 -17.13
CA SER A 107 5.52 11.17 -16.06
C SER A 107 4.06 10.75 -16.17
N ALA A 108 3.46 10.80 -17.35
CA ALA A 108 2.08 10.36 -17.57
C ALA A 108 1.90 8.87 -17.24
N LEU A 109 2.82 8.01 -17.70
CA LEU A 109 2.82 6.58 -17.39
C LEU A 109 3.00 6.32 -15.88
N LEU A 110 3.83 7.10 -15.19
CA LEU A 110 4.01 7.00 -13.74
C LEU A 110 2.73 7.35 -12.98
N VAL A 111 2.04 8.42 -13.36
CA VAL A 111 0.73 8.76 -12.76
C VAL A 111 -0.25 7.61 -12.95
N ILE A 112 -0.39 7.10 -14.18
CA ILE A 112 -1.37 6.05 -14.50
C ILE A 112 -1.01 4.74 -13.79
N SER A 113 0.27 4.34 -13.79
CA SER A 113 0.71 3.12 -13.11
C SER A 113 0.56 3.22 -11.59
N THR A 114 0.81 4.39 -11.01
CA THR A 114 0.58 4.68 -9.57
C THR A 114 -0.91 4.57 -9.23
N ILE A 115 -1.80 5.13 -10.06
CA ILE A 115 -3.24 4.99 -9.89
C ILE A 115 -3.63 3.51 -9.97
N GLY A 116 -3.12 2.76 -10.96
CA GLY A 116 -3.36 1.33 -11.10
C GLY A 116 -2.93 0.53 -9.88
N PHE A 117 -1.73 0.76 -9.39
CA PHE A 117 -1.18 0.06 -8.22
C PHE A 117 -1.89 0.43 -6.92
N ALA A 118 -1.90 1.71 -6.55
CA ALA A 118 -2.43 2.14 -5.27
C ALA A 118 -3.96 2.09 -5.21
N GLY A 119 -4.64 2.35 -6.35
CA GLY A 119 -6.08 2.17 -6.48
C GLY A 119 -6.46 0.70 -6.39
N GLY A 120 -5.74 -0.20 -7.07
CA GLY A 120 -5.93 -1.64 -6.99
C GLY A 120 -5.79 -2.16 -5.55
N ASN A 121 -4.79 -1.71 -4.82
CA ASN A 121 -4.56 -2.11 -3.42
C ASN A 121 -5.72 -1.73 -2.50
N THR A 122 -6.45 -0.65 -2.77
CA THR A 122 -7.65 -0.29 -2.00
C THR A 122 -8.71 -1.40 -2.05
N PHE A 123 -8.99 -1.91 -3.24
CA PHE A 123 -9.98 -2.99 -3.41
C PHE A 123 -9.46 -4.33 -2.90
N TYR A 124 -8.16 -4.59 -3.07
CA TYR A 124 -7.49 -5.75 -2.54
C TYR A 124 -7.60 -5.83 -1.01
N ASP A 125 -7.26 -4.76 -0.31
CA ASP A 125 -7.34 -4.70 1.16
C ASP A 125 -8.79 -4.80 1.63
N ALA A 126 -9.73 -4.16 0.93
CA ALA A 126 -11.15 -4.19 1.24
C ALA A 126 -11.81 -5.57 1.08
N MET A 127 -11.17 -6.52 0.38
CA MET A 127 -11.67 -7.89 0.25
C MET A 127 -11.34 -8.78 1.47
N LEU A 128 -10.37 -8.41 2.31
CA LEU A 128 -9.94 -9.26 3.43
C LEU A 128 -11.09 -9.68 4.36
N PRO A 129 -12.01 -8.77 4.80
CA PRO A 129 -13.17 -9.14 5.60
C PRO A 129 -14.19 -10.04 4.87
N ASP A 130 -14.21 -9.98 3.53
CA ASP A 130 -15.10 -10.82 2.70
C ASP A 130 -14.60 -12.27 2.59
N LEU A 131 -13.29 -12.47 2.80
CA LEU A 131 -12.61 -13.75 2.61
C LEU A 131 -12.51 -14.58 3.88
N VAL A 132 -12.29 -13.92 5.02
CA VAL A 132 -11.98 -14.62 6.28
C VAL A 132 -12.62 -13.93 7.49
N PRO A 133 -13.05 -14.74 8.50
CA PRO A 133 -13.55 -14.21 9.75
C PRO A 133 -12.41 -13.51 10.54
N VAL A 134 -12.80 -12.72 11.54
CA VAL A 134 -11.91 -11.84 12.31
C VAL A 134 -10.70 -12.59 12.87
N GLU A 135 -10.90 -13.80 13.39
CA GLU A 135 -9.88 -14.63 14.07
C GLU A 135 -8.74 -15.04 13.14
N ARG A 136 -8.92 -14.94 11.83
CA ARG A 136 -7.92 -15.35 10.82
C ARG A 136 -7.36 -14.21 10.01
N ARG A 137 -7.84 -12.98 10.19
CA ARG A 137 -7.43 -11.81 9.39
C ARG A 137 -5.96 -11.51 9.56
N ASP A 138 -5.44 -11.56 10.80
CA ASP A 138 -4.02 -11.28 11.08
C ASP A 138 -3.10 -12.24 10.33
N MET A 139 -3.38 -13.55 10.42
CA MET A 139 -2.57 -14.56 9.75
C MET A 139 -2.64 -14.46 8.22
N ILE A 140 -3.84 -14.24 7.65
CA ILE A 140 -4.00 -14.16 6.20
C ILE A 140 -3.39 -12.85 5.66
N SER A 141 -3.57 -11.74 6.37
CA SER A 141 -2.92 -10.46 6.04
C SER A 141 -1.39 -10.60 6.02
N SER A 142 -0.81 -11.23 7.05
CA SER A 142 0.63 -11.47 7.13
C SER A 142 1.14 -12.40 6.03
N LYS A 143 0.37 -13.43 5.66
CA LYS A 143 0.70 -14.28 4.50
C LYS A 143 0.73 -13.48 3.20
N GLY A 144 -0.23 -12.58 2.98
CA GLY A 144 -0.21 -11.69 1.81
C GLY A 144 1.10 -10.93 1.73
N TYR A 145 1.43 -10.13 2.76
CA TYR A 145 2.68 -9.37 2.78
C TYR A 145 3.94 -10.24 2.64
N ALA A 146 3.99 -11.40 3.34
CA ALA A 146 5.13 -12.29 3.24
C ALA A 146 5.35 -12.80 1.80
N TYR A 147 4.28 -13.24 1.13
CA TYR A 147 4.35 -13.65 -0.27
C TYR A 147 4.72 -12.47 -1.18
N GLY A 148 4.26 -11.25 -0.86
CA GLY A 148 4.68 -10.03 -1.54
C GLY A 148 6.19 -9.79 -1.44
N TYR A 149 6.77 -9.93 -0.25
CA TYR A 149 8.21 -9.76 -0.05
C TYR A 149 9.03 -10.73 -0.90
N ILE A 150 8.70 -12.03 -0.88
CA ILE A 150 9.49 -13.00 -1.64
C ILE A 150 9.24 -12.85 -3.16
N GLY A 151 8.00 -12.56 -3.60
CA GLY A 151 7.68 -12.34 -5.01
C GLY A 151 8.36 -11.10 -5.57
N GLY A 152 8.28 -9.97 -4.85
CA GLY A 152 8.95 -8.73 -5.20
C GLY A 152 10.46 -8.84 -5.14
N GLY A 153 11.01 -9.51 -4.11
CA GLY A 153 12.44 -9.72 -3.92
C GLY A 153 13.06 -10.61 -5.00
N LEU A 154 12.40 -11.71 -5.37
CA LEU A 154 12.87 -12.61 -6.44
C LEU A 154 12.94 -11.89 -7.80
N LEU A 155 11.87 -11.19 -8.18
CA LEU A 155 11.87 -10.49 -9.46
C LEU A 155 12.84 -9.30 -9.45
N LEU A 156 12.96 -8.59 -8.33
CA LEU A 156 13.97 -7.53 -8.17
C LEU A 156 15.39 -8.08 -8.37
N ALA A 157 15.73 -9.22 -7.74
CA ALA A 157 17.04 -9.85 -7.91
C ALA A 157 17.33 -10.18 -9.37
N VAL A 158 16.39 -10.81 -10.07
CA VAL A 158 16.53 -11.13 -11.49
C VAL A 158 16.69 -9.86 -12.33
N ASN A 159 15.88 -8.83 -12.07
CA ASN A 159 15.93 -7.58 -12.83
C ASN A 159 17.24 -6.80 -12.59
N LEU A 160 17.75 -6.80 -11.36
CA LEU A 160 19.07 -6.20 -11.07
C LEU A 160 20.19 -6.94 -11.81
N LEU A 161 20.14 -8.27 -11.87
CA LEU A 161 21.10 -9.06 -12.67
C LEU A 161 21.00 -8.73 -14.16
N MET A 162 19.80 -8.62 -14.71
CA MET A 162 19.60 -8.24 -16.13
C MET A 162 20.16 -6.84 -16.44
N ILE A 163 20.06 -5.91 -15.49
CA ILE A 163 20.55 -4.54 -15.64
C ILE A 163 22.07 -4.47 -15.49
N GLN A 164 22.64 -5.17 -14.51
CA GLN A 164 24.07 -5.09 -14.19
C GLN A 164 24.93 -6.01 -15.10
N GLN A 165 24.37 -7.15 -15.53
CA GLN A 165 25.05 -8.14 -16.35
C GLN A 165 24.19 -8.47 -17.60
N PRO A 166 23.93 -7.48 -18.48
CA PRO A 166 23.02 -7.67 -19.60
C PRO A 166 23.48 -8.76 -20.57
N VAL A 167 24.78 -8.95 -20.72
CA VAL A 167 25.37 -9.98 -21.59
C VAL A 167 24.94 -11.41 -21.21
N TRP A 168 24.73 -11.70 -19.91
CA TRP A 168 24.27 -13.02 -19.47
C TRP A 168 22.86 -13.37 -19.99
N PHE A 169 22.10 -12.36 -20.33
CA PHE A 169 20.73 -12.49 -20.84
C PHE A 169 20.63 -12.24 -22.37
N GLY A 170 21.78 -12.15 -23.06
CA GLY A 170 21.82 -11.85 -24.49
C GLY A 170 21.44 -10.41 -24.84
N LEU A 171 21.55 -9.49 -23.91
CA LEU A 171 21.21 -8.08 -24.06
C LEU A 171 22.44 -7.24 -24.36
N GLY A 172 22.30 -6.27 -25.27
CA GLY A 172 23.44 -5.46 -25.75
C GLY A 172 23.84 -4.31 -24.80
N SER A 173 22.99 -3.92 -23.83
CA SER A 173 23.24 -2.76 -22.96
C SER A 173 22.43 -2.81 -21.67
N THR A 174 22.87 -2.03 -20.68
CA THR A 174 22.13 -1.77 -19.44
C THR A 174 20.73 -1.21 -19.70
N LEU A 175 20.58 -0.35 -20.71
CA LEU A 175 19.27 0.20 -21.11
C LEU A 175 18.32 -0.91 -21.60
N SER A 176 18.82 -1.86 -22.37
CA SER A 176 18.03 -3.02 -22.80
C SER A 176 17.61 -3.89 -21.62
N GLY A 177 18.50 -4.07 -20.62
CA GLY A 177 18.20 -4.74 -19.36
C GLY A 177 17.10 -4.03 -18.58
N THR A 178 17.18 -2.69 -18.50
CA THR A 178 16.16 -1.86 -17.83
C THR A 178 14.81 -1.94 -18.50
N ARG A 179 14.76 -1.89 -19.84
CA ARG A 179 13.52 -2.07 -20.62
C ARG A 179 12.90 -3.45 -20.41
N LEU A 180 13.73 -4.50 -20.41
CA LEU A 180 13.27 -5.86 -20.13
C LEU A 180 12.77 -6.02 -18.70
N ALA A 181 13.34 -5.28 -17.73
CA ALA A 181 12.84 -5.24 -16.35
C ALA A 181 11.40 -4.70 -16.28
N PHE A 182 11.07 -3.60 -16.98
CA PHE A 182 9.69 -3.10 -17.03
C PHE A 182 8.73 -4.13 -17.68
N ILE A 183 9.14 -4.77 -18.75
CA ILE A 183 8.35 -5.82 -19.42
C ILE A 183 8.12 -7.00 -18.45
N SER A 184 9.17 -7.47 -17.79
CA SER A 184 9.10 -8.60 -16.86
C SER A 184 8.16 -8.32 -15.68
N VAL A 185 8.22 -7.10 -15.09
CA VAL A 185 7.32 -6.69 -14.00
C VAL A 185 5.88 -6.62 -14.47
N SER A 186 5.61 -6.07 -15.65
CA SER A 186 4.26 -6.01 -16.20
C SER A 186 3.67 -7.41 -16.42
N LEU A 187 4.44 -8.31 -17.05
CA LEU A 187 4.02 -9.69 -17.29
C LEU A 187 3.83 -10.46 -15.99
N TRP A 188 4.75 -10.31 -15.03
CA TRP A 188 4.65 -10.91 -13.69
C TRP A 188 3.37 -10.47 -12.98
N TRP A 189 3.10 -9.17 -12.96
CA TRP A 189 1.91 -8.63 -12.32
C TRP A 189 0.63 -9.18 -12.96
N LEU A 190 0.51 -9.16 -14.28
CA LEU A 190 -0.66 -9.70 -14.99
C LEU A 190 -0.82 -11.21 -14.77
N LEU A 191 0.24 -11.99 -14.96
CA LEU A 191 0.20 -13.45 -14.90
C LEU A 191 -0.25 -13.94 -13.52
N PHE A 192 0.39 -13.43 -12.46
CA PHE A 192 0.09 -13.83 -11.08
C PHE A 192 -1.18 -13.19 -10.51
N SER A 193 -1.78 -12.21 -11.21
CA SER A 193 -3.11 -11.68 -10.90
C SER A 193 -4.26 -12.50 -11.49
N ILE A 194 -4.02 -13.41 -12.44
CA ILE A 194 -5.07 -14.24 -13.06
C ILE A 194 -5.92 -14.98 -12.00
N PRO A 195 -5.33 -15.60 -10.96
CA PRO A 195 -6.12 -16.29 -9.94
C PRO A 195 -7.15 -15.39 -9.24
N ILE A 196 -6.79 -14.17 -8.86
CA ILE A 196 -7.72 -13.24 -8.21
C ILE A 196 -8.79 -12.72 -9.17
N PHE A 197 -8.47 -12.54 -10.45
CA PHE A 197 -9.44 -12.15 -11.46
C PHE A 197 -10.55 -13.20 -11.66
N ARG A 198 -10.24 -14.49 -11.39
CA ARG A 198 -11.19 -15.62 -11.53
C ARG A 198 -11.92 -15.97 -10.23
N HIS A 199 -11.30 -15.72 -9.07
CA HIS A 199 -11.79 -16.23 -7.78
C HIS A 199 -12.08 -15.13 -6.75
N ALA A 200 -12.03 -13.84 -7.14
CA ALA A 200 -12.38 -12.74 -6.23
C ALA A 200 -13.81 -12.95 -5.67
N PRO A 201 -14.03 -12.68 -4.36
CA PRO A 201 -15.33 -12.79 -3.76
C PRO A 201 -16.31 -11.79 -4.40
N ARG A 202 -17.54 -12.22 -4.62
CA ARG A 202 -18.66 -11.37 -5.04
C ARG A 202 -19.71 -11.35 -3.96
N ARG A 203 -20.24 -10.16 -3.67
CA ARG A 203 -21.40 -9.97 -2.79
C ARG A 203 -22.62 -9.54 -3.60
N PRO A 204 -23.85 -9.83 -3.15
CA PRO A 204 -25.03 -9.22 -3.73
C PRO A 204 -24.92 -7.69 -3.69
N ALA A 205 -25.39 -7.04 -4.74
CA ALA A 205 -25.45 -5.58 -4.76
C ALA A 205 -26.33 -5.08 -3.60
N SER A 206 -25.88 -4.02 -2.93
CA SER A 206 -26.60 -3.45 -1.78
C SER A 206 -27.73 -2.52 -2.17
N VAL A 207 -27.73 -2.04 -3.42
CA VAL A 207 -28.69 -1.10 -3.99
C VAL A 207 -28.85 -1.41 -5.48
N ASP A 208 -30.06 -1.24 -6.03
CA ASP A 208 -30.26 -1.24 -7.47
C ASP A 208 -29.44 -0.10 -8.08
N MET A 209 -28.45 -0.48 -8.86
CA MET A 209 -27.49 0.47 -9.40
C MET A 209 -28.12 1.22 -10.58
N PRO A 210 -28.01 2.57 -10.62
CA PRO A 210 -28.51 3.34 -11.73
C PRO A 210 -27.86 2.92 -13.05
N GLY A 211 -28.61 2.78 -14.14
CA GLY A 211 -28.07 2.43 -15.46
C GLY A 211 -27.19 3.50 -16.12
N SER A 212 -26.97 4.64 -15.46
CA SER A 212 -26.24 5.79 -16.00
C SER A 212 -25.02 6.14 -15.17
N TRP A 213 -23.91 6.49 -15.84
CA TRP A 213 -22.68 6.94 -15.19
C TRP A 213 -22.89 8.13 -14.23
N LYS A 214 -23.72 9.08 -14.60
CA LYS A 214 -24.08 10.22 -13.74
C LYS A 214 -24.80 9.76 -12.47
N GLY A 215 -25.68 8.76 -12.58
CA GLY A 215 -26.35 8.15 -11.43
C GLY A 215 -25.36 7.48 -10.48
N TYR A 216 -24.37 6.75 -11.01
CA TYR A 216 -23.29 6.16 -10.19
C TYR A 216 -22.53 7.22 -9.40
N ALA A 217 -22.11 8.31 -10.05
CA ALA A 217 -21.38 9.39 -9.40
C ALA A 217 -22.21 10.05 -8.27
N VAL A 218 -23.49 10.33 -8.52
CA VAL A 218 -24.38 10.93 -7.51
C VAL A 218 -24.58 10.01 -6.31
N VAL A 219 -24.83 8.72 -6.54
CA VAL A 219 -24.99 7.73 -5.46
C VAL A 219 -23.69 7.59 -4.65
N GLY A 220 -22.54 7.50 -5.35
CA GLY A 220 -21.23 7.41 -4.71
C GLY A 220 -20.91 8.63 -3.85
N VAL A 221 -21.07 9.84 -4.36
CA VAL A 221 -20.80 11.09 -3.61
C VAL A 221 -21.76 11.24 -2.43
N ARG A 222 -23.05 10.96 -2.61
CA ARG A 222 -24.02 10.98 -1.50
C ARG A 222 -23.62 10.01 -0.39
N ARG A 223 -23.26 8.79 -0.74
CA ARG A 223 -22.84 7.75 0.21
C ARG A 223 -21.54 8.17 0.93
N LEU A 224 -20.56 8.66 0.19
CA LEU A 224 -19.29 9.14 0.74
C LEU A 224 -19.52 10.26 1.77
N ARG A 225 -20.38 11.21 1.47
CA ARG A 225 -20.78 12.30 2.41
C ARG A 225 -21.45 11.73 3.66
N GLN A 226 -22.31 10.74 3.53
CA GLN A 226 -22.96 10.06 4.66
C GLN A 226 -21.92 9.35 5.52
N THR A 227 -20.97 8.62 4.92
CA THR A 227 -19.91 7.92 5.65
C THR A 227 -19.01 8.88 6.40
N PHE A 228 -18.61 9.98 5.78
CA PHE A 228 -17.84 11.01 6.46
C PHE A 228 -18.58 11.55 7.71
N GLY A 229 -19.87 11.81 7.60
CA GLY A 229 -20.71 12.20 8.73
C GLY A 229 -20.82 11.12 9.81
N GLN A 230 -20.81 9.84 9.41
CA GLN A 230 -20.93 8.70 10.32
C GLN A 230 -19.58 8.27 10.95
N MET A 231 -18.44 8.71 10.42
CA MET A 231 -17.12 8.39 11.00
C MET A 231 -17.02 8.76 12.49
N ARG A 232 -17.75 9.79 12.92
CA ARG A 232 -17.86 10.16 14.34
C ARG A 232 -18.42 9.05 15.23
N ARG A 233 -19.18 8.10 14.66
CA ARG A 233 -19.69 6.92 15.38
C ARG A 233 -18.62 5.85 15.66
N PHE A 234 -17.46 5.95 14.98
CA PHE A 234 -16.35 5.01 15.11
C PHE A 234 -15.11 5.64 15.75
N PRO A 235 -15.17 6.05 17.03
CA PRO A 235 -14.07 6.77 17.67
C PRO A 235 -12.78 5.93 17.73
N GLN A 236 -12.89 4.59 17.80
CA GLN A 236 -11.72 3.71 17.80
C GLN A 236 -11.05 3.62 16.42
N LEU A 237 -11.84 3.65 15.35
CA LEU A 237 -11.32 3.71 13.99
C LEU A 237 -10.62 5.05 13.73
N ILE A 238 -11.19 6.18 14.18
CA ILE A 238 -10.55 7.51 14.07
C ILE A 238 -9.21 7.52 14.82
N ARG A 239 -9.16 7.00 16.05
CA ARG A 239 -7.90 6.90 16.80
C ARG A 239 -6.88 6.04 16.07
N MET A 240 -7.30 4.92 15.48
CA MET A 240 -6.43 4.06 14.67
C MET A 240 -5.91 4.79 13.41
N LEU A 241 -6.77 5.59 12.73
CA LEU A 241 -6.35 6.42 11.60
C LEU A 241 -5.30 7.47 12.00
N VAL A 242 -5.49 8.12 13.14
CA VAL A 242 -4.51 9.10 13.66
C VAL A 242 -3.20 8.41 14.05
N ALA A 243 -3.25 7.26 14.73
CA ALA A 243 -2.05 6.48 15.04
C ALA A 243 -1.31 6.06 13.76
N PHE A 244 -2.07 5.55 12.77
CA PHE A 244 -1.55 5.15 11.46
C PHE A 244 -0.90 6.31 10.73
N TRP A 245 -1.50 7.49 10.76
CA TRP A 245 -0.94 8.69 10.13
C TRP A 245 0.47 8.97 10.65
N PHE A 246 0.67 8.91 11.98
CA PHE A 246 1.99 9.11 12.56
C PHE A 246 2.97 7.99 12.20
N PHE A 247 2.68 6.74 12.56
CA PHE A 247 3.69 5.69 12.40
C PHE A 247 3.94 5.33 10.93
N ASN A 248 2.96 5.43 10.05
CA ASN A 248 3.13 5.18 8.63
C ASN A 248 4.00 6.25 7.97
N ASP A 249 3.92 7.52 8.42
CA ASP A 249 4.82 8.59 7.99
C ASP A 249 6.27 8.29 8.39
N GLY A 250 6.48 7.87 9.64
CA GLY A 250 7.80 7.44 10.11
C GLY A 250 8.36 6.27 9.30
N ILE A 251 7.56 5.21 9.06
CA ILE A 251 7.98 4.04 8.29
C ILE A 251 8.33 4.42 6.84
N ASN A 252 7.44 5.15 6.15
CA ASN A 252 7.65 5.55 4.77
C ASN A 252 8.86 6.48 4.62
N THR A 253 9.08 7.35 5.62
CA THR A 253 10.24 8.24 5.62
C THR A 253 11.54 7.48 5.81
N ILE A 254 11.59 6.48 6.70
CA ILE A 254 12.77 5.61 6.83
C ILE A 254 13.07 4.94 5.48
N ILE A 255 12.06 4.35 4.82
CA ILE A 255 12.24 3.66 3.54
C ILE A 255 12.75 4.62 2.45
N LEU A 256 12.16 5.80 2.36
CA LEU A 256 12.50 6.80 1.35
C LEU A 256 13.87 7.45 1.60
N MET A 257 14.15 7.80 2.86
CA MET A 257 15.37 8.53 3.21
C MET A 257 16.58 7.61 3.47
N ALA A 258 16.38 6.30 3.64
CA ALA A 258 17.48 5.36 3.92
C ALA A 258 18.58 5.41 2.87
N THR A 259 18.22 5.42 1.59
CA THR A 259 19.17 5.51 0.47
C THR A 259 19.89 6.87 0.44
N ILE A 260 19.15 7.96 0.60
CA ILE A 260 19.72 9.33 0.63
C ILE A 260 20.65 9.46 1.83
N TYR A 261 20.25 8.98 3.00
CA TYR A 261 21.07 9.01 4.20
C TYR A 261 22.30 8.11 4.05
N GLY A 262 22.17 6.91 3.51
CA GLY A 262 23.27 6.01 3.24
C GLY A 262 24.31 6.61 2.29
N THR A 263 23.87 7.24 1.19
CA THR A 263 24.79 7.94 0.28
C THR A 263 25.46 9.14 0.94
N SER A 264 24.76 9.91 1.78
CA SER A 264 25.32 11.07 2.47
C SER A 264 26.47 10.74 3.44
N ILE A 265 26.51 9.51 3.93
CA ILE A 265 27.59 9.00 4.79
C ILE A 265 28.60 8.13 4.04
N GLY A 266 28.54 8.09 2.69
CA GLY A 266 29.53 7.44 1.84
C GLY A 266 29.31 5.96 1.56
N ILE A 267 28.12 5.40 1.80
CA ILE A 267 27.79 4.00 1.44
C ILE A 267 27.57 3.91 -0.07
N GLY A 268 28.22 2.90 -0.70
CA GLY A 268 28.13 2.67 -2.14
C GLY A 268 26.74 2.22 -2.60
N THR A 269 26.37 2.56 -3.84
CA THR A 269 25.06 2.20 -4.41
C THR A 269 24.80 0.70 -4.45
N ALA A 270 25.87 -0.11 -4.66
CA ALA A 270 25.77 -1.57 -4.65
C ALA A 270 25.34 -2.10 -3.27
N ASP A 271 25.92 -1.56 -2.19
CA ASP A 271 25.56 -1.94 -0.82
C ASP A 271 24.12 -1.54 -0.49
N LEU A 272 23.69 -0.36 -0.95
CA LEU A 272 22.29 0.10 -0.77
C LEU A 272 21.30 -0.84 -1.47
N MET A 273 21.59 -1.24 -2.71
CA MET A 273 20.73 -2.17 -3.45
C MET A 273 20.69 -3.56 -2.79
N LEU A 274 21.85 -4.06 -2.32
CA LEU A 274 21.93 -5.35 -1.62
C LEU A 274 21.15 -5.30 -0.30
N ALA A 275 21.21 -4.20 0.42
CA ALA A 275 20.43 -4.00 1.64
C ALA A 275 18.91 -4.00 1.39
N LEU A 276 18.43 -3.43 0.27
CA LEU A 276 17.03 -3.52 -0.13
C LEU A 276 16.62 -4.98 -0.38
N LEU A 277 17.46 -5.76 -1.07
CA LEU A 277 17.21 -7.19 -1.26
C LEU A 277 17.17 -7.94 0.07
N LEU A 278 18.13 -7.67 0.97
CA LEU A 278 18.19 -8.27 2.30
C LEU A 278 16.90 -8.01 3.08
N THR A 279 16.38 -6.79 3.03
CA THR A 279 15.09 -6.41 3.66
C THR A 279 13.95 -7.29 3.14
N GLN A 280 13.87 -7.56 1.84
CA GLN A 280 12.81 -8.39 1.25
C GLN A 280 12.90 -9.85 1.73
N PHE A 281 14.12 -10.44 1.70
CA PHE A 281 14.29 -11.85 2.07
C PHE A 281 14.14 -12.10 3.58
N ILE A 282 14.56 -11.17 4.43
CA ILE A 282 14.30 -11.23 5.88
C ILE A 282 12.81 -10.96 6.16
N GLY A 283 12.20 -10.03 5.44
CA GLY A 283 10.79 -9.68 5.59
C GLY A 283 9.85 -10.87 5.42
N PHE A 284 10.15 -11.78 4.50
CA PHE A 284 9.32 -12.96 4.25
C PHE A 284 9.12 -13.86 5.49
N PRO A 285 10.15 -14.49 6.07
CA PRO A 285 9.95 -15.36 7.21
C PRO A 285 9.49 -14.62 8.47
N CYS A 286 10.02 -13.41 8.70
CA CYS A 286 9.65 -12.61 9.87
C CYS A 286 8.19 -12.19 9.85
N THR A 287 7.65 -11.80 8.70
CA THR A 287 6.23 -11.44 8.58
C THR A 287 5.32 -12.64 8.84
N LEU A 288 5.71 -13.85 8.42
CA LEU A 288 4.94 -15.07 8.70
C LEU A 288 4.95 -15.41 10.19
N LEU A 289 6.13 -15.40 10.81
CA LEU A 289 6.31 -15.76 12.22
C LEU A 289 5.60 -14.75 13.14
N LEU A 290 5.85 -13.47 12.95
CA LEU A 290 5.27 -12.40 13.78
C LEU A 290 3.77 -12.23 13.49
N GLY A 291 3.32 -12.53 12.27
CA GLY A 291 1.89 -12.57 11.94
C GLY A 291 1.15 -13.70 12.66
N ALA A 292 1.79 -14.86 12.84
CA ALA A 292 1.25 -15.93 13.68
C ALA A 292 1.21 -15.52 15.17
N TRP A 293 2.18 -14.75 15.64
CA TRP A 293 2.15 -14.18 16.99
C TRP A 293 1.06 -13.12 17.15
N ALA A 294 0.82 -12.30 16.12
CA ALA A 294 -0.27 -11.32 16.13
C ALA A 294 -1.64 -11.98 16.35
N GLN A 295 -1.84 -13.18 15.81
CA GLN A 295 -3.06 -13.96 16.04
C GLN A 295 -3.22 -14.44 17.49
N ARG A 296 -2.11 -14.71 18.19
CA ARG A 296 -2.11 -15.21 19.58
C ARG A 296 -2.12 -14.11 20.62
N TRP A 297 -1.28 -13.10 20.44
CA TRP A 297 -1.07 -12.00 21.38
C TRP A 297 -1.91 -10.76 21.07
N GLY A 298 -2.51 -10.73 19.87
CA GLY A 298 -3.27 -9.59 19.37
C GLY A 298 -2.46 -8.65 18.47
N ALA A 299 -3.07 -8.24 17.36
CA ALA A 299 -2.43 -7.39 16.36
C ALA A 299 -1.93 -6.05 16.92
N LYS A 300 -2.65 -5.45 17.88
CA LYS A 300 -2.26 -4.18 18.51
C LYS A 300 -0.93 -4.30 19.26
N GLN A 301 -0.74 -5.37 20.05
CA GLN A 301 0.47 -5.60 20.83
C GLN A 301 1.68 -5.81 19.92
N VAL A 302 1.54 -6.65 18.89
CA VAL A 302 2.59 -6.91 17.92
C VAL A 302 2.96 -5.64 17.15
N LEU A 303 1.97 -4.80 16.81
CA LEU A 303 2.23 -3.51 16.16
C LEU A 303 3.02 -2.58 17.07
N ILE A 304 2.66 -2.46 18.37
CA ILE A 304 3.41 -1.64 19.34
C ILE A 304 4.87 -2.11 19.44
N VAL A 305 5.10 -3.42 19.56
CA VAL A 305 6.46 -3.99 19.59
C VAL A 305 7.23 -3.63 18.32
N SER A 306 6.60 -3.78 17.15
CA SER A 306 7.23 -3.45 15.86
C SER A 306 7.62 -1.95 15.79
N LEU A 307 6.73 -1.05 16.24
CA LEU A 307 7.02 0.38 16.28
C LEU A 307 8.12 0.73 17.27
N SER A 308 8.22 0.00 18.39
CA SER A 308 9.32 0.15 19.35
C SER A 308 10.67 -0.26 18.73
N VAL A 309 10.68 -1.31 17.88
CA VAL A 309 11.88 -1.70 17.12
C VAL A 309 12.25 -0.59 16.12
N TYR A 310 11.27 0.09 15.48
CA TYR A 310 11.57 1.24 14.63
C TYR A 310 12.23 2.39 15.40
N ILE A 311 11.84 2.65 16.65
CA ILE A 311 12.54 3.62 17.51
C ILE A 311 14.01 3.21 17.70
N CYS A 312 14.27 1.93 17.97
CA CYS A 312 15.66 1.42 18.07
C CYS A 312 16.42 1.58 16.74
N ILE A 313 15.77 1.29 15.58
CA ILE A 313 16.37 1.48 14.26
C ILE A 313 16.77 2.95 14.05
N VAL A 314 15.94 3.89 14.41
CA VAL A 314 16.23 5.34 14.27
C VAL A 314 17.39 5.74 15.17
N ILE A 315 17.42 5.29 16.43
CA ILE A 315 18.53 5.56 17.36
C ILE A 315 19.84 4.97 16.83
N LEU A 316 19.84 3.71 16.42
CA LEU A 316 21.02 3.06 15.84
C LEU A 316 21.46 3.73 14.53
N GLY A 317 20.50 4.18 13.72
CA GLY A 317 20.76 4.93 12.49
C GLY A 317 21.54 6.22 12.73
N TYR A 318 21.30 6.92 13.83
CA TYR A 318 22.08 8.11 14.21
C TYR A 318 23.57 7.81 14.37
N PHE A 319 23.92 6.64 14.90
CA PHE A 319 25.31 6.21 15.12
C PHE A 319 25.92 5.49 13.91
N MET A 320 25.21 5.37 12.80
CA MET A 320 25.68 4.66 11.61
C MET A 320 26.87 5.37 10.96
N THR A 321 27.93 4.59 10.63
CA THR A 321 29.17 5.08 10.01
C THR A 321 29.70 4.17 8.90
N GLN A 322 29.24 2.94 8.79
CA GLN A 322 29.77 1.92 7.88
C GLN A 322 28.64 1.15 7.20
N ALA A 323 28.93 0.56 6.03
CA ALA A 323 27.98 -0.27 5.29
C ALA A 323 27.43 -1.45 6.11
N MET A 324 28.25 -2.05 7.00
CA MET A 324 27.79 -3.14 7.87
C MET A 324 26.68 -2.69 8.82
N HIS A 325 26.75 -1.48 9.37
CA HIS A 325 25.66 -0.92 10.20
C HIS A 325 24.38 -0.78 9.37
N PHE A 326 24.50 -0.36 8.09
CA PHE A 326 23.36 -0.23 7.18
C PHE A 326 22.70 -1.59 6.91
N TYR A 327 23.48 -2.65 6.69
CA TYR A 327 22.93 -4.02 6.53
C TYR A 327 22.18 -4.49 7.77
N VAL A 328 22.73 -4.24 8.97
CA VAL A 328 22.04 -4.59 10.22
C VAL A 328 20.71 -3.84 10.35
N LEU A 329 20.71 -2.54 10.06
CA LEU A 329 19.48 -1.73 10.10
C LEU A 329 18.47 -2.18 9.04
N ALA A 330 18.90 -2.48 7.82
CA ALA A 330 18.07 -3.03 6.77
C ALA A 330 17.46 -4.38 7.17
N GLY A 331 18.24 -5.24 7.85
CA GLY A 331 17.75 -6.49 8.44
C GLY A 331 16.66 -6.25 9.49
N LEU A 332 16.87 -5.33 10.42
CA LEU A 332 15.88 -4.97 11.45
C LEU A 332 14.61 -4.38 10.83
N VAL A 333 14.74 -3.53 9.80
CA VAL A 333 13.58 -3.03 9.01
C VAL A 333 12.84 -4.21 8.39
N GLY A 334 13.55 -5.17 7.77
CA GLY A 334 12.96 -6.39 7.21
C GLY A 334 12.15 -7.17 8.25
N VAL A 335 12.65 -7.30 9.49
CA VAL A 335 11.95 -8.00 10.57
C VAL A 335 10.58 -7.36 10.86
N VAL A 336 10.49 -6.02 10.92
CA VAL A 336 9.30 -5.34 11.43
C VAL A 336 8.39 -4.74 10.35
N GLN A 337 8.89 -4.47 9.15
CA GLN A 337 8.14 -3.74 8.11
C GLN A 337 6.88 -4.50 7.69
N GLY A 338 7.01 -5.78 7.35
CA GLY A 338 5.89 -6.58 6.88
C GLY A 338 4.84 -6.81 7.95
N VAL A 339 5.27 -7.08 9.18
CA VAL A 339 4.32 -7.31 10.27
C VAL A 339 3.62 -6.02 10.70
N SER A 340 4.29 -4.87 10.72
CA SER A 340 3.64 -3.60 11.05
C SER A 340 2.56 -3.23 10.03
N GLN A 341 2.83 -3.39 8.72
CA GLN A 341 1.86 -3.16 7.66
C GLN A 341 0.70 -4.17 7.69
N SER A 342 1.00 -5.47 7.87
CA SER A 342 -0.01 -6.51 7.89
C SER A 342 -0.93 -6.43 9.10
N THR A 343 -0.41 -6.12 10.29
CA THR A 343 -1.21 -5.94 11.50
C THR A 343 -2.04 -4.66 11.46
N ALA A 344 -1.51 -3.57 10.90
CA ALA A 344 -2.28 -2.35 10.65
C ALA A 344 -3.48 -2.62 9.74
N ARG A 345 -3.27 -3.31 8.59
CA ARG A 345 -4.34 -3.71 7.66
C ARG A 345 -5.40 -4.58 8.35
N SER A 346 -4.99 -5.54 9.15
CA SER A 346 -5.90 -6.39 9.90
C SER A 346 -6.69 -5.61 10.95
N LEU A 347 -6.05 -4.73 11.73
CA LEU A 347 -6.72 -3.86 12.70
C LEU A 347 -7.77 -2.97 12.02
N PHE A 348 -7.46 -2.35 10.88
CA PHE A 348 -8.45 -1.60 10.11
C PHE A 348 -9.62 -2.47 9.69
N SER A 349 -9.35 -3.67 9.13
CA SER A 349 -10.40 -4.62 8.75
C SER A 349 -11.32 -5.00 9.90
N ASN A 350 -10.80 -5.02 11.14
CA ASN A 350 -11.55 -5.39 12.33
C ASN A 350 -12.38 -4.24 12.91
N LEU A 351 -11.97 -3.00 12.65
CA LEU A 351 -12.62 -1.79 13.16
C LEU A 351 -13.66 -1.19 12.20
N MET A 352 -13.80 -1.77 11.00
CA MET A 352 -14.70 -1.28 9.94
C MET A 352 -15.93 -2.18 9.81
N PRO A 353 -17.12 -1.60 9.49
CA PRO A 353 -18.30 -2.37 9.10
C PRO A 353 -18.01 -3.24 7.86
N ALA A 354 -18.40 -4.52 7.91
CA ALA A 354 -18.08 -5.48 6.84
C ALA A 354 -18.73 -5.15 5.50
N GLY A 355 -19.90 -4.47 5.51
CA GLY A 355 -20.61 -4.04 4.31
C GLY A 355 -20.00 -2.82 3.60
N ARG A 356 -19.01 -2.12 4.20
CA ARG A 356 -18.50 -0.82 3.74
C ARG A 356 -16.98 -0.73 3.70
N THR A 357 -16.31 -1.84 3.63
CA THR A 357 -14.84 -1.92 3.74
C THR A 357 -14.09 -1.19 2.63
N GLY A 358 -14.58 -1.20 1.39
CA GLY A 358 -13.96 -0.46 0.28
C GLY A 358 -13.96 1.05 0.48
N GLU A 359 -15.07 1.56 1.01
CA GLU A 359 -15.24 2.97 1.35
C GLU A 359 -14.26 3.40 2.45
N TYR A 360 -14.18 2.64 3.55
CA TYR A 360 -13.29 2.93 4.67
C TYR A 360 -11.81 2.73 4.32
N PHE A 361 -11.45 1.70 3.56
CA PHE A 361 -10.08 1.55 3.05
C PHE A 361 -9.69 2.69 2.10
N GLY A 362 -10.64 3.26 1.36
CA GLY A 362 -10.44 4.51 0.64
C GLY A 362 -9.95 5.64 1.56
N PHE A 363 -10.56 5.82 2.73
CA PHE A 363 -10.11 6.81 3.73
C PHE A 363 -8.74 6.47 4.34
N VAL A 364 -8.46 5.18 4.62
CA VAL A 364 -7.13 4.73 5.08
C VAL A 364 -6.05 5.10 4.06
N ASN A 365 -6.33 4.89 2.76
CA ASN A 365 -5.40 5.24 1.70
C ASN A 365 -5.15 6.76 1.62
N ILE A 366 -6.20 7.60 1.71
CA ILE A 366 -6.03 9.05 1.80
C ILE A 366 -5.09 9.37 2.98
N THR A 367 -5.40 8.86 4.17
CA THR A 367 -4.61 9.09 5.38
C THR A 367 -3.16 8.68 5.18
N GLY A 368 -2.92 7.49 4.58
CA GLY A 368 -1.60 6.99 4.29
C GLY A 368 -0.80 7.82 3.26
N LYS A 369 -1.49 8.48 2.31
CA LYS A 369 -0.84 9.35 1.32
C LYS A 369 -0.46 10.70 1.93
N PHE A 370 -1.37 11.29 2.70
CA PHE A 370 -1.07 12.54 3.42
C PHE A 370 -0.01 12.34 4.50
N SER A 371 0.08 11.18 5.15
CA SER A 371 1.10 10.88 6.14
C SER A 371 2.51 10.90 5.55
N SER A 372 2.69 10.55 4.28
CA SER A 372 4.02 10.48 3.66
C SER A 372 4.64 11.85 3.30
N ILE A 373 4.05 12.95 3.73
CA ILE A 373 4.51 14.32 3.42
C ILE A 373 5.34 14.90 4.57
N PHE A 374 4.90 14.68 5.81
CA PHE A 374 5.46 15.39 6.97
C PHE A 374 6.80 14.81 7.43
N GLY A 375 6.97 13.51 7.38
CA GLY A 375 8.21 12.86 7.80
C GLY A 375 9.43 13.30 6.99
N PRO A 376 9.40 13.24 5.63
CA PRO A 376 10.49 13.75 4.80
C PRO A 376 10.73 15.25 5.00
N PHE A 377 9.67 16.04 5.18
CA PHE A 377 9.80 17.46 5.49
C PHE A 377 10.53 17.69 6.81
N VAL A 378 10.12 17.03 7.89
CA VAL A 378 10.77 17.15 9.22
C VAL A 378 12.21 16.67 9.16
N PHE A 379 12.49 15.54 8.48
CA PHE A 379 13.84 15.03 8.26
C PHE A 379 14.73 16.10 7.57
N GLY A 380 14.26 16.67 6.47
CA GLY A 380 14.99 17.69 5.72
C GLY A 380 15.19 19.00 6.49
N TYR A 381 14.13 19.49 7.14
CA TYR A 381 14.16 20.72 7.91
C TYR A 381 15.10 20.63 9.12
N VAL A 382 15.02 19.55 9.90
CA VAL A 382 15.93 19.34 11.03
C VAL A 382 17.38 19.14 10.54
N GLY A 383 17.58 18.41 9.43
CA GLY A 383 18.88 18.24 8.81
C GLY A 383 19.51 19.57 8.39
N GLN A 384 18.74 20.48 7.80
CA GLN A 384 19.18 21.82 7.41
C GLN A 384 19.51 22.70 8.64
N LEU A 385 18.63 22.72 9.65
CA LEU A 385 18.84 23.50 10.87
C LEU A 385 20.09 23.10 11.65
N THR A 386 20.38 21.79 11.67
CA THR A 386 21.48 21.23 12.45
C THR A 386 22.77 21.04 11.64
N GLY A 387 22.70 21.23 10.32
CA GLY A 387 23.80 20.92 9.41
C GLY A 387 24.16 19.44 9.33
N SER A 388 23.28 18.53 9.77
CA SER A 388 23.57 17.09 9.80
C SER A 388 22.32 16.23 9.54
N THR A 389 22.40 15.39 8.53
CA THR A 389 21.36 14.39 8.20
C THR A 389 21.10 13.39 9.33
N ARG A 390 22.06 13.21 10.25
CA ARG A 390 21.90 12.35 11.44
C ARG A 390 20.79 12.83 12.38
N TRP A 391 20.69 14.14 12.60
CA TRP A 391 19.60 14.72 13.38
C TRP A 391 18.27 14.62 12.64
N GLY A 392 18.29 14.68 11.30
CA GLY A 392 17.13 14.43 10.47
C GLY A 392 16.55 13.03 10.69
N ILE A 393 17.38 11.98 10.69
CA ILE A 393 16.94 10.61 11.03
C ILE A 393 16.40 10.56 12.46
N LEU A 394 17.13 11.13 13.43
CA LEU A 394 16.72 11.08 14.84
C LEU A 394 15.35 11.75 15.10
N SER A 395 15.02 12.79 14.34
CA SER A 395 13.73 13.48 14.46
C SER A 395 12.53 12.57 14.19
N LEU A 396 12.71 11.48 13.44
CA LEU A 396 11.65 10.52 13.14
C LEU A 396 11.14 9.76 14.36
N ILE A 397 11.89 9.75 15.47
CA ILE A 397 11.43 9.17 16.74
C ILE A 397 10.08 9.75 17.16
N PHE A 398 9.87 11.05 16.93
CA PHE A 398 8.62 11.73 17.24
C PHE A 398 7.40 11.01 16.63
N PHE A 399 7.49 10.60 15.37
CA PHE A 399 6.39 9.94 14.67
C PHE A 399 6.04 8.59 15.30
N PHE A 400 7.05 7.80 15.68
CA PHE A 400 6.83 6.50 16.33
C PHE A 400 6.29 6.66 17.74
N ILE A 401 6.84 7.57 18.55
CA ILE A 401 6.34 7.82 19.90
C ILE A 401 4.89 8.33 19.86
N ALA A 402 4.58 9.31 19.00
CA ALA A 402 3.22 9.82 18.85
C ALA A 402 2.26 8.73 18.35
N GLY A 403 2.71 7.93 17.36
CA GLY A 403 1.94 6.80 16.85
C GLY A 403 1.63 5.77 17.92
N ILE A 404 2.62 5.37 18.75
CA ILE A 404 2.43 4.44 19.86
C ILE A 404 1.50 5.05 20.92
N ALA A 405 1.70 6.30 21.30
CA ALA A 405 0.88 6.98 22.31
C ALA A 405 -0.60 6.99 21.93
N VAL A 406 -0.91 7.33 20.67
CA VAL A 406 -2.29 7.28 20.17
C VAL A 406 -2.79 5.83 20.07
N LEU A 407 -1.97 4.90 19.58
CA LEU A 407 -2.33 3.49 19.45
C LEU A 407 -2.68 2.85 20.79
N LEU A 408 -2.00 3.23 21.88
CA LEU A 408 -2.33 2.77 23.24
C LEU A 408 -3.76 3.11 23.64
N THR A 409 -4.30 4.23 23.18
CA THR A 409 -5.68 4.67 23.47
C THR A 409 -6.75 3.90 22.68
N VAL A 410 -6.37 3.15 21.64
CA VAL A 410 -7.30 2.39 20.80
C VAL A 410 -7.80 1.17 21.56
N LYS A 411 -9.11 1.08 21.77
CA LYS A 411 -9.79 -0.06 22.40
C LYS A 411 -10.36 -0.98 21.29
N VAL A 412 -9.57 -1.96 20.83
CA VAL A 412 -9.89 -2.80 19.66
C VAL A 412 -11.22 -3.52 19.82
N GLN A 413 -11.45 -4.19 20.97
CA GLN A 413 -12.71 -4.92 21.23
C GLN A 413 -13.95 -4.00 21.13
N LYS A 414 -13.87 -2.80 21.71
CA LYS A 414 -14.95 -1.82 21.61
C LYS A 414 -15.21 -1.40 20.18
N GLY A 415 -14.14 -1.14 19.41
CA GLY A 415 -14.27 -0.75 18.01
C GLY A 415 -14.88 -1.86 17.14
N MET A 416 -14.56 -3.13 17.42
CA MET A 416 -15.19 -4.29 16.76
C MET A 416 -16.68 -4.38 17.08
N GLN A 417 -17.08 -4.15 18.35
CA GLN A 417 -18.49 -4.12 18.74
C GLN A 417 -19.24 -2.96 18.05
N ASP A 418 -18.65 -1.76 17.99
CA ASP A 418 -19.23 -0.62 17.30
C ASP A 418 -19.46 -0.91 15.80
N ALA A 419 -18.52 -1.63 15.16
CA ALA A 419 -18.63 -2.03 13.75
C ALA A 419 -19.77 -3.04 13.52
N VAL A 420 -19.89 -4.07 14.37
CA VAL A 420 -20.94 -5.09 14.28
C VAL A 420 -22.33 -4.48 14.50
N LEU A 421 -22.49 -3.58 15.47
CA LEU A 421 -23.76 -2.90 15.72
C LEU A 421 -24.25 -2.13 14.50
N VAL A 422 -23.36 -1.42 13.81
CA VAL A 422 -23.73 -0.69 12.59
C VAL A 422 -24.13 -1.63 11.45
N ASP A 423 -23.41 -2.76 11.28
CA ASP A 423 -23.78 -3.76 10.26
C ASP A 423 -25.19 -4.32 10.55
N GLN A 424 -25.52 -4.62 11.80
CA GLN A 424 -26.84 -5.10 12.22
C GLN A 424 -27.94 -4.04 11.99
N GLU A 425 -27.68 -2.77 12.33
CA GLU A 425 -28.64 -1.68 12.04
C GLU A 425 -28.89 -1.51 10.54
N GLU A 426 -27.86 -1.69 9.71
CA GLU A 426 -28.02 -1.61 8.25
C GLU A 426 -28.78 -2.82 7.67
N GLU A 427 -28.57 -4.01 8.20
CA GLU A 427 -29.31 -5.23 7.81
C GLU A 427 -30.79 -5.13 8.18
N GLN A 428 -31.13 -4.66 9.38
CA GLN A 428 -32.50 -4.45 9.81
C GLN A 428 -33.23 -3.43 8.90
N LYS A 429 -32.58 -2.31 8.58
CA LYS A 429 -33.17 -1.32 7.67
C LYS A 429 -33.44 -1.87 6.25
N ARG A 430 -32.63 -2.81 5.79
CA ARG A 430 -32.84 -3.52 4.50
C ARG A 430 -34.00 -4.51 4.58
N GLY A 431 -34.11 -5.27 5.69
CA GLY A 431 -35.20 -6.21 5.92
C GLY A 431 -36.57 -5.56 5.99
N PHE A 432 -36.68 -4.40 6.62
CA PHE A 432 -37.93 -3.61 6.67
C PHE A 432 -38.32 -2.99 5.30
N GLY A 433 -37.35 -2.71 4.42
CA GLY A 433 -37.61 -2.17 3.09
C GLY A 433 -38.17 -3.18 2.09
N THR A 434 -37.93 -4.48 2.29
CA THR A 434 -38.45 -5.57 1.43
C THR A 434 -39.87 -5.98 1.79
N THR A 435 -40.23 -5.97 3.08
CA THR A 435 -41.59 -6.30 3.54
C THR A 435 -42.64 -5.19 3.21
N GLY A 436 -42.21 -3.95 3.05
CA GLY A 436 -43.11 -2.83 2.69
C GLY A 436 -43.49 -2.76 1.20
N LYS A 437 -42.79 -3.50 0.32
CA LYS A 437 -43.13 -3.58 -1.11
C LYS A 437 -44.11 -4.71 -1.47
N GLU A 438 -44.22 -5.75 -0.64
CA GLU A 438 -45.13 -6.88 -0.89
C GLU A 438 -46.56 -6.62 -0.43
N THR A 439 -46.80 -5.62 0.43
CA THR A 439 -48.17 -5.34 0.94
C THR A 439 -49.01 -4.37 0.07
N ASN A 440 -48.46 -3.82 -1.03
CA ASN A 440 -49.16 -2.84 -1.86
C ASN A 440 -49.58 -3.36 -3.26
N VAL A 441 -49.54 -4.68 -3.51
CA VAL A 441 -50.01 -5.28 -4.79
C VAL A 441 -51.30 -6.08 -4.61
N GLY A 442 -51.94 -6.02 -3.46
CA GLY A 442 -53.11 -6.88 -3.10
C GLY A 442 -54.40 -6.12 -2.85
N SER A 443 -54.69 -4.94 -3.43
CA SER A 443 -56.01 -4.31 -3.34
C SER A 443 -56.34 -3.43 -4.56
N ALA A 444 -56.51 -4.06 -5.72
CA ALA A 444 -57.23 -3.52 -6.83
C ALA A 444 -57.77 -4.69 -7.65
N GLY A 445 -58.89 -5.23 -7.22
CA GLY A 445 -59.73 -6.17 -7.93
C GLY A 445 -61.12 -5.63 -7.88
#